data_45387f75b14f206e775ed5a40f4daca0
#
_entry.id   45387f75b14f206e775ed5a40f4daca0
#
_cell.length_a   1.000
_cell.length_b   1.000
_cell.length_c   1.000
_cell.angle_alpha   90.00
_cell.angle_beta   90.00
_cell.angle_gamma   90.00
#
_symmetry.space_group_name_H-M   'P 1'
#
loop_
_entity.id
_entity.type
_entity.pdbx_description
1 polymer ?
#
loop_
_entity_poly.entity_id
_entity_poly.type
_entity_poly.pdbx_seq_one_letter_code
_entity_poly.pdbx_strand_id
1 'polypeptide(L)'
;MKTETKRTVAAKLMLFSSAVIWGSSFFILKNTLDELPVYFLLCVRFLFSAILLSIVFVKKWKLLNLKYLWTGAITGAFLGFAYIFQTIGLKHTTPGTNAFLTTVYCVIVPFLSWAVSKKRPDIYNFIAAAICITGIGLVCLDGKMSFSFLGEGFTLICGIFYALQIVAVEKWCSDLDVILHTIIQFFTAFFICFIFFISSESFPKHISTGSVLSLVYVTAFVTALCFVFMNMGIKHTTASSSSLILCLESVFGILFSMIFYHER
;
A
#
# COMPACT_ATOMS: atom_id res chain seq x y z
N MET A 1 -9.65 -15.84 25.91
CA MET A 1 -10.78 -14.97 25.51
C MET A 1 -10.52 -13.47 25.70
N LYS A 2 -10.39 -12.89 26.96
CA LYS A 2 -10.13 -11.43 27.13
C LYS A 2 -8.85 -10.91 26.46
N THR A 3 -7.76 -11.68 26.46
CA THR A 3 -6.45 -11.28 25.87
C THR A 3 -6.48 -11.33 24.35
N GLU A 4 -7.18 -12.29 23.76
CA GLU A 4 -7.35 -12.46 22.31
C GLU A 4 -8.20 -11.33 21.74
N THR A 5 -9.30 -10.98 22.43
CA THR A 5 -10.13 -9.83 22.07
C THR A 5 -9.32 -8.50 22.09
N LYS A 6 -8.44 -8.31 23.08
CA LYS A 6 -7.58 -7.11 23.14
C LYS A 6 -6.59 -7.04 21.98
N ARG A 7 -6.00 -8.17 21.57
CA ARG A 7 -5.08 -8.22 20.41
C ARG A 7 -5.80 -7.89 19.10
N THR A 8 -7.00 -8.41 18.90
CA THR A 8 -7.81 -8.13 17.71
C THR A 8 -8.23 -6.65 17.64
N VAL A 9 -8.61 -6.05 18.78
CA VAL A 9 -8.94 -4.61 18.84
C VAL A 9 -7.71 -3.77 18.51
N ALA A 10 -6.55 -4.07 19.09
CA ALA A 10 -5.32 -3.37 18.79
C ALA A 10 -4.93 -3.48 17.31
N ALA A 11 -5.09 -4.68 16.71
CA ALA A 11 -4.85 -4.90 15.29
C ALA A 11 -5.76 -4.03 14.40
N LYS A 12 -7.05 -3.94 14.72
CA LYS A 12 -8.00 -3.08 13.99
C LYS A 12 -7.64 -1.60 14.13
N LEU A 13 -7.20 -1.16 15.31
CA LEU A 13 -6.73 0.22 15.50
C LEU A 13 -5.45 0.52 14.71
N MET A 14 -4.52 -0.42 14.63
CA MET A 14 -3.32 -0.29 13.77
C MET A 14 -3.70 -0.14 12.30
N LEU A 15 -4.63 -0.98 11.80
CA LEU A 15 -5.13 -0.89 10.42
C LEU A 15 -5.83 0.45 10.15
N PHE A 16 -6.67 0.91 11.08
CA PHE A 16 -7.34 2.20 10.96
C PHE A 16 -6.34 3.36 10.93
N SER A 17 -5.34 3.35 11.82
CA SER A 17 -4.27 4.36 11.83
C SER A 17 -3.49 4.37 10.52
N SER A 18 -3.22 3.19 9.95
CA SER A 18 -2.57 3.10 8.64
C SER A 18 -3.44 3.72 7.53
N ALA A 19 -4.75 3.48 7.53
CA ALA A 19 -5.67 4.06 6.56
C ALA A 19 -5.68 5.60 6.62
N VAL A 20 -5.68 6.20 7.82
CA VAL A 20 -5.60 7.66 7.99
C VAL A 20 -4.28 8.21 7.43
N ILE A 21 -3.15 7.59 7.82
CA ILE A 21 -1.82 8.06 7.41
C ILE A 21 -1.65 7.87 5.88
N TRP A 22 -2.09 6.75 5.32
CA TRP A 22 -2.03 6.52 3.87
C TRP A 22 -2.90 7.51 3.10
N GLY A 23 -4.12 7.79 3.57
CA GLY A 23 -4.98 8.81 2.97
C GLY A 23 -4.28 10.15 2.85
N SER A 24 -3.54 10.58 3.89
CA SER A 24 -2.77 11.83 3.85
C SER A 24 -1.59 11.82 2.89
N SER A 25 -1.11 10.66 2.46
CA SER A 25 0.09 10.57 1.63
C SER A 25 -0.15 10.91 0.16
N PHE A 26 -1.36 10.74 -0.35
CA PHE A 26 -1.65 10.92 -1.77
C PHE A 26 -1.40 12.36 -2.27
N PHE A 27 -1.88 13.37 -1.54
CA PHE A 27 -1.64 14.76 -1.93
C PHE A 27 -0.19 15.18 -1.74
N ILE A 28 0.48 14.67 -0.68
CA ILE A 28 1.91 14.95 -0.43
C ILE A 28 2.76 14.36 -1.56
N LEU A 29 2.48 13.10 -1.95
CA LEU A 29 3.20 12.43 -3.02
C LEU A 29 2.94 13.09 -4.38
N LYS A 30 1.72 13.52 -4.66
CA LYS A 30 1.38 14.23 -5.90
C LYS A 30 2.28 15.44 -6.11
N ASN A 31 2.39 16.30 -5.09
CA ASN A 31 3.26 17.47 -5.14
C ASN A 31 4.76 17.10 -5.27
N THR A 32 5.18 16.02 -4.62
CA THR A 32 6.57 15.55 -4.70
C THR A 32 6.91 14.97 -6.08
N LEU A 33 5.94 14.39 -6.79
CA LEU A 33 6.10 13.82 -8.13
C LEU A 33 6.25 14.89 -9.24
N ASP A 34 5.93 16.14 -8.94
CA ASP A 34 6.23 17.26 -9.85
C ASP A 34 7.73 17.56 -9.92
N GLU A 35 8.48 17.23 -8.87
CA GLU A 35 9.93 17.47 -8.77
C GLU A 35 10.75 16.19 -8.93
N LEU A 36 10.29 15.07 -8.37
CA LEU A 36 11.07 13.82 -8.32
C LEU A 36 10.58 12.77 -9.32
N PRO A 37 11.50 12.05 -10.00
CA PRO A 37 11.18 10.90 -10.80
C PRO A 37 10.51 9.79 -9.97
N VAL A 38 9.60 9.04 -10.60
CA VAL A 38 8.77 8.02 -9.94
C VAL A 38 9.61 6.93 -9.27
N TYR A 39 10.51 6.33 -10.04
CA TYR A 39 11.31 5.20 -9.54
C TYR A 39 12.37 5.65 -8.54
N PHE A 40 12.94 6.85 -8.72
CA PHE A 40 13.83 7.44 -7.71
C PHE A 40 13.14 7.59 -6.36
N LEU A 41 11.92 8.18 -6.34
CA LEU A 41 11.13 8.34 -5.13
C LEU A 41 10.85 7.00 -4.45
N LEU A 42 10.47 5.98 -5.22
CA LEU A 42 10.20 4.63 -4.71
C LEU A 42 11.46 3.95 -4.18
N CYS A 43 12.61 4.12 -4.83
CA CYS A 43 13.89 3.60 -4.35
C CYS A 43 14.26 4.19 -2.99
N VAL A 44 14.22 5.51 -2.85
CA VAL A 44 14.49 6.21 -1.59
C VAL A 44 13.55 5.71 -0.49
N ARG A 45 12.26 5.69 -0.78
CA ARG A 45 11.21 5.26 0.14
C ARG A 45 11.46 3.85 0.68
N PHE A 46 11.65 2.85 -0.18
CA PHE A 46 11.79 1.46 0.24
C PHE A 46 13.15 1.19 0.89
N LEU A 47 14.24 1.73 0.33
CA LEU A 47 15.58 1.52 0.87
C LEU A 47 15.70 2.08 2.30
N PHE A 48 15.34 3.34 2.49
CA PHE A 48 15.46 3.96 3.80
C PHE A 48 14.47 3.39 4.82
N SER A 49 13.27 2.94 4.40
CA SER A 49 12.36 2.20 5.29
C SER A 49 12.95 0.86 5.72
N ALA A 50 13.57 0.11 4.79
CA ALA A 50 14.23 -1.15 5.11
C ALA A 50 15.41 -0.95 6.05
N ILE A 51 16.25 0.06 5.81
CA ILE A 51 17.39 0.41 6.66
C ILE A 51 16.91 0.84 8.05
N LEU A 52 15.91 1.73 8.13
CA LEU A 52 15.34 2.20 9.39
C LEU A 52 14.86 1.04 10.27
N LEU A 53 14.03 0.15 9.71
CA LEU A 53 13.54 -1.02 10.45
C LEU A 53 14.69 -2.00 10.78
N SER A 54 15.67 -2.17 9.91
CA SER A 54 16.83 -3.03 10.15
C SER A 54 17.68 -2.55 11.33
N ILE A 55 17.88 -1.25 11.45
CA ILE A 55 18.65 -0.65 12.56
C ILE A 55 17.86 -0.76 13.87
N VAL A 56 16.59 -0.32 13.86
CA VAL A 56 15.74 -0.33 15.05
C VAL A 56 15.53 -1.74 15.59
N PHE A 57 15.39 -2.72 14.69
CA PHE A 57 15.10 -4.11 15.04
C PHE A 57 16.24 -5.07 14.67
N VAL A 58 17.49 -4.63 14.80
CA VAL A 58 18.69 -5.42 14.41
C VAL A 58 18.70 -6.84 14.99
N LYS A 59 18.15 -7.03 16.20
CA LYS A 59 18.07 -8.35 16.85
C LYS A 59 17.19 -9.35 16.09
N LYS A 60 16.26 -8.88 15.25
CA LYS A 60 15.35 -9.74 14.47
C LYS A 60 16.06 -10.47 13.32
N TRP A 61 17.19 -9.96 12.83
CA TRP A 61 17.98 -10.62 11.81
C TRP A 61 18.45 -12.02 12.18
N LYS A 62 18.54 -12.32 13.48
CA LYS A 62 18.85 -13.68 13.99
C LYS A 62 17.78 -14.72 13.63
N LEU A 63 16.56 -14.30 13.29
CA LEU A 63 15.45 -15.16 12.89
C LEU A 63 15.48 -15.49 11.40
N LEU A 64 16.39 -14.87 10.63
CA LEU A 64 16.45 -15.01 9.18
C LEU A 64 16.68 -16.48 8.78
N ASN A 65 15.82 -16.96 7.91
CA ASN A 65 15.93 -18.26 7.27
C ASN A 65 15.34 -18.21 5.85
N LEU A 66 15.45 -19.32 5.11
CA LEU A 66 15.02 -19.39 3.73
C LEU A 66 13.51 -19.05 3.57
N LYS A 67 12.68 -19.38 4.56
CA LYS A 67 11.24 -19.07 4.52
C LYS A 67 11.00 -17.55 4.50
N TYR A 68 11.72 -16.76 5.31
CA TYR A 68 11.63 -15.29 5.25
C TYR A 68 12.06 -14.74 3.90
N LEU A 69 13.13 -15.31 3.31
CA LEU A 69 13.65 -14.81 2.04
C LEU A 69 12.63 -15.01 0.91
N TRP A 70 12.13 -16.21 0.69
CA TRP A 70 11.23 -16.45 -0.43
C TRP A 70 9.84 -15.83 -0.21
N THR A 71 9.27 -15.88 1.02
CA THR A 71 7.97 -15.24 1.28
C THR A 71 8.06 -13.73 1.20
N GLY A 72 9.12 -13.14 1.77
CA GLY A 72 9.38 -11.72 1.68
C GLY A 72 9.68 -11.25 0.26
N ALA A 73 10.38 -12.08 -0.54
CA ALA A 73 10.65 -11.78 -1.95
C ALA A 73 9.34 -11.74 -2.77
N ILE A 74 8.46 -12.73 -2.63
CA ILE A 74 7.20 -12.77 -3.38
C ILE A 74 6.27 -11.63 -2.94
N THR A 75 6.07 -11.46 -1.64
CA THR A 75 5.20 -10.38 -1.13
C THR A 75 5.80 -9.00 -1.41
N GLY A 76 7.13 -8.89 -1.39
CA GLY A 76 7.86 -7.68 -1.75
C GLY A 76 7.79 -7.36 -3.25
N ALA A 77 7.77 -8.39 -4.11
CA ALA A 77 7.55 -8.20 -5.53
C ALA A 77 6.15 -7.67 -5.82
N PHE A 78 5.12 -8.26 -5.21
CA PHE A 78 3.75 -7.72 -5.33
C PHE A 78 3.67 -6.29 -4.83
N LEU A 79 4.32 -5.98 -3.71
CA LEU A 79 4.39 -4.64 -3.17
C LEU A 79 5.09 -3.66 -4.13
N GLY A 80 6.25 -4.01 -4.66
CA GLY A 80 7.01 -3.18 -5.59
C GLY A 80 6.21 -2.84 -6.85
N PHE A 81 5.60 -3.83 -7.48
CA PHE A 81 4.74 -3.61 -8.64
C PHE A 81 3.49 -2.78 -8.29
N ALA A 82 2.84 -3.04 -7.14
CA ALA A 82 1.71 -2.25 -6.70
C ALA A 82 2.08 -0.76 -6.62
N TYR A 83 3.21 -0.44 -5.98
CA TYR A 83 3.66 0.95 -5.84
C TYR A 83 4.11 1.59 -7.15
N ILE A 84 4.74 0.83 -8.05
CA ILE A 84 5.09 1.33 -9.38
C ILE A 84 3.82 1.77 -10.11
N PHE A 85 2.82 0.89 -10.21
CA PHE A 85 1.57 1.20 -10.90
C PHE A 85 0.78 2.31 -10.20
N GLN A 86 0.71 2.30 -8.85
CA GLN A 86 0.05 3.35 -8.08
C GLN A 86 0.69 4.72 -8.30
N THR A 87 2.03 4.80 -8.25
CA THR A 87 2.74 6.08 -8.32
C THR A 87 2.72 6.66 -9.73
N ILE A 88 2.83 5.80 -10.76
CA ILE A 88 2.62 6.24 -12.14
C ILE A 88 1.17 6.70 -12.33
N GLY A 89 0.20 5.94 -11.81
CA GLY A 89 -1.21 6.32 -11.83
C GLY A 89 -1.43 7.69 -11.16
N LEU A 90 -0.89 7.90 -9.97
CA LEU A 90 -0.97 9.16 -9.24
C LEU A 90 -0.39 10.34 -10.02
N LYS A 91 0.68 10.13 -10.77
CA LYS A 91 1.26 11.16 -11.63
C LYS A 91 0.27 11.65 -12.70
N HIS A 92 -0.60 10.77 -13.20
CA HIS A 92 -1.49 11.01 -14.33
C HIS A 92 -2.98 11.19 -13.95
N THR A 93 -3.32 11.14 -12.66
CA THR A 93 -4.67 11.40 -12.15
C THR A 93 -4.63 12.27 -10.89
N THR A 94 -5.80 12.54 -10.28
CA THR A 94 -5.86 13.32 -9.05
C THR A 94 -5.58 12.47 -7.82
N PRO A 95 -5.13 13.06 -6.69
CA PRO A 95 -4.91 12.33 -5.45
C PRO A 95 -6.14 11.59 -4.94
N GLY A 96 -7.32 12.23 -5.00
CA GLY A 96 -8.58 11.64 -4.56
C GLY A 96 -9.01 10.47 -5.44
N THR A 97 -8.93 10.61 -6.78
CA THR A 97 -9.21 9.53 -7.73
C THR A 97 -8.24 8.36 -7.54
N ASN A 98 -6.94 8.63 -7.39
CA ASN A 98 -5.96 7.57 -7.16
C ASN A 98 -6.21 6.84 -5.85
N ALA A 99 -6.47 7.57 -4.75
CA ALA A 99 -6.82 6.98 -3.46
C ALA A 99 -8.06 6.08 -3.56
N PHE A 100 -9.11 6.56 -4.25
CA PHE A 100 -10.35 5.81 -4.41
C PHE A 100 -10.16 4.53 -5.25
N LEU A 101 -9.55 4.65 -6.43
CA LEU A 101 -9.36 3.51 -7.34
C LEU A 101 -8.37 2.47 -6.78
N THR A 102 -7.37 2.89 -5.99
CA THR A 102 -6.48 1.97 -5.31
C THR A 102 -7.26 0.96 -4.45
N THR A 103 -8.33 1.40 -3.78
CA THR A 103 -9.09 0.55 -2.87
C THR A 103 -9.91 -0.55 -3.55
N VAL A 104 -9.85 -0.69 -4.87
CA VAL A 104 -10.39 -1.86 -5.58
C VAL A 104 -9.87 -3.19 -5.00
N TYR A 105 -8.70 -3.18 -4.34
CA TYR A 105 -8.20 -4.36 -3.64
C TYR A 105 -9.18 -4.89 -2.59
N CYS A 106 -10.00 -4.05 -1.96
CA CYS A 106 -11.00 -4.50 -0.98
C CYS A 106 -12.10 -5.39 -1.61
N VAL A 107 -12.35 -5.22 -2.90
CA VAL A 107 -13.24 -6.10 -3.67
C VAL A 107 -12.53 -7.40 -4.02
N ILE A 108 -11.25 -7.33 -4.41
CA ILE A 108 -10.48 -8.47 -4.91
C ILE A 108 -10.07 -9.42 -3.78
N VAL A 109 -9.64 -8.88 -2.63
CA VAL A 109 -9.09 -9.63 -1.50
C VAL A 109 -10.02 -10.74 -1.00
N PRO A 110 -11.32 -10.54 -0.73
CA PRO A 110 -12.20 -11.60 -0.25
C PRO A 110 -12.30 -12.78 -1.22
N PHE A 111 -12.38 -12.51 -2.52
CA PHE A 111 -12.49 -13.55 -3.55
C PHE A 111 -11.15 -14.27 -3.75
N LEU A 112 -10.05 -13.55 -3.71
CA LEU A 112 -8.72 -14.12 -3.81
C LEU A 112 -8.39 -14.95 -2.57
N SER A 113 -8.72 -14.49 -1.36
CA SER A 113 -8.59 -15.25 -0.12
C SER A 113 -9.46 -16.50 -0.14
N TRP A 114 -10.67 -16.44 -0.71
CA TRP A 114 -11.51 -17.61 -0.92
C TRP A 114 -10.85 -18.64 -1.85
N ALA A 115 -10.32 -18.20 -2.98
CA ALA A 115 -9.64 -19.10 -3.92
C ALA A 115 -8.44 -19.82 -3.26
N VAL A 116 -7.71 -19.11 -2.37
CA VAL A 116 -6.51 -19.61 -1.67
C VAL A 116 -6.85 -20.46 -0.44
N SER A 117 -7.74 -19.97 0.42
CA SER A 117 -8.05 -20.56 1.74
C SER A 117 -9.29 -21.43 1.73
N LYS A 118 -10.04 -21.47 0.61
CA LYS A 118 -11.32 -22.21 0.43
C LYS A 118 -12.44 -21.77 1.39
N LYS A 119 -12.26 -20.66 2.13
CA LYS A 119 -13.29 -20.08 3.00
C LYS A 119 -14.12 -19.08 2.21
N ARG A 120 -15.42 -19.37 2.07
CA ARG A 120 -16.35 -18.55 1.29
C ARG A 120 -16.52 -17.15 1.92
N PRO A 121 -16.49 -16.05 1.12
CA PRO A 121 -16.82 -14.71 1.58
C PRO A 121 -18.25 -14.67 2.16
N ASP A 122 -18.45 -13.82 3.17
CA ASP A 122 -19.78 -13.57 3.70
C ASP A 122 -20.57 -12.57 2.81
N ILE A 123 -21.86 -12.40 3.12
CA ILE A 123 -22.74 -11.53 2.35
C ILE A 123 -22.26 -10.05 2.37
N TYR A 124 -21.63 -9.62 3.47
CA TYR A 124 -21.12 -8.26 3.60
C TYR A 124 -19.98 -7.96 2.60
N ASN A 125 -19.15 -8.96 2.29
CA ASN A 125 -18.11 -8.83 1.26
C ASN A 125 -18.73 -8.62 -0.14
N PHE A 126 -19.85 -9.31 -0.46
CA PHE A 126 -20.55 -9.10 -1.73
C PHE A 126 -21.20 -7.73 -1.81
N ILE A 127 -21.82 -7.24 -0.73
CA ILE A 127 -22.41 -5.90 -0.65
C ILE A 127 -21.32 -4.84 -0.81
N ALA A 128 -20.21 -4.96 -0.08
CA ALA A 128 -19.07 -4.05 -0.17
C ALA A 128 -18.49 -4.01 -1.59
N ALA A 129 -18.36 -5.17 -2.24
CA ALA A 129 -17.91 -5.29 -3.62
C ALA A 129 -18.86 -4.54 -4.58
N ALA A 130 -20.18 -4.72 -4.46
CA ALA A 130 -21.16 -4.05 -5.30
C ALA A 130 -21.11 -2.53 -5.13
N ILE A 131 -21.02 -2.03 -3.89
CA ILE A 131 -20.89 -0.59 -3.60
C ILE A 131 -19.58 -0.04 -4.20
N CYS A 132 -18.48 -0.73 -4.02
CA CYS A 132 -17.18 -0.29 -4.54
C CYS A 132 -17.17 -0.26 -6.07
N ILE A 133 -17.67 -1.30 -6.76
CA ILE A 133 -17.77 -1.34 -8.23
C ILE A 133 -18.66 -0.21 -8.75
N THR A 134 -19.80 0.05 -8.09
CA THR A 134 -20.67 1.16 -8.46
C THR A 134 -19.94 2.50 -8.33
N GLY A 135 -19.22 2.71 -7.23
CA GLY A 135 -18.42 3.92 -7.02
C GLY A 135 -17.32 4.08 -8.08
N ILE A 136 -16.59 3.02 -8.41
CA ILE A 136 -15.59 3.02 -9.48
C ILE A 136 -16.24 3.38 -10.82
N GLY A 137 -17.40 2.80 -11.12
CA GLY A 137 -18.16 3.13 -12.32
C GLY A 137 -18.53 4.61 -12.41
N LEU A 138 -19.00 5.19 -11.30
CA LEU A 138 -19.32 6.61 -11.24
C LEU A 138 -18.09 7.50 -11.49
N VAL A 139 -16.95 7.20 -10.87
CA VAL A 139 -15.71 7.96 -11.06
C VAL A 139 -15.19 7.84 -12.49
N CYS A 140 -15.22 6.64 -13.08
CA CYS A 140 -14.71 6.42 -14.44
C CYS A 140 -15.67 6.93 -15.53
N LEU A 141 -16.96 7.06 -15.25
CA LEU A 141 -17.98 7.42 -16.23
C LEU A 141 -18.49 8.86 -16.10
N ASP A 142 -17.97 9.66 -15.19
CA ASP A 142 -18.42 11.04 -14.90
C ASP A 142 -18.22 12.03 -16.07
N GLY A 143 -18.12 11.59 -17.28
CA GLY A 143 -18.21 12.35 -18.54
C GLY A 143 -17.35 13.63 -18.67
N LYS A 144 -16.84 14.15 -17.55
CA LYS A 144 -15.99 15.34 -17.47
C LYS A 144 -14.50 15.01 -17.51
N MET A 145 -14.11 13.77 -17.14
CA MET A 145 -12.74 13.29 -17.21
C MET A 145 -12.67 12.17 -18.26
N SER A 146 -11.84 12.33 -19.27
CA SER A 146 -11.50 11.23 -20.18
C SER A 146 -10.70 10.19 -19.39
N PHE A 147 -11.18 8.94 -19.34
CA PHE A 147 -10.43 7.83 -18.72
C PHE A 147 -9.02 7.77 -19.27
N SER A 148 -8.04 7.94 -18.40
CA SER A 148 -6.61 7.79 -18.74
C SER A 148 -6.13 6.40 -18.37
N PHE A 149 -5.63 5.64 -19.33
CA PHE A 149 -5.06 4.33 -19.02
C PHE A 149 -3.86 4.43 -18.08
N LEU A 150 -3.02 5.47 -18.23
CA LEU A 150 -1.86 5.70 -17.37
C LEU A 150 -2.27 6.19 -15.98
N GLY A 151 -3.37 6.92 -15.84
CA GLY A 151 -3.91 7.38 -14.56
C GLY A 151 -4.75 6.29 -13.88
N GLU A 152 -5.99 6.17 -14.32
CA GLU A 152 -7.00 5.29 -13.70
C GLU A 152 -6.69 3.81 -13.97
N GLY A 153 -6.27 3.45 -15.19
CA GLY A 153 -5.95 2.05 -15.55
C GLY A 153 -4.80 1.48 -14.71
N PHE A 154 -3.70 2.23 -14.58
CA PHE A 154 -2.57 1.78 -13.74
C PHE A 154 -2.94 1.74 -12.26
N THR A 155 -3.76 2.68 -11.79
CA THR A 155 -4.27 2.67 -10.41
C THR A 155 -5.14 1.43 -10.14
N LEU A 156 -5.97 0.99 -11.08
CA LEU A 156 -6.73 -0.25 -10.94
C LEU A 156 -5.82 -1.49 -10.93
N ILE A 157 -4.78 -1.51 -11.79
CA ILE A 157 -3.79 -2.61 -11.80
C ILE A 157 -3.06 -2.68 -10.46
N CYS A 158 -2.71 -1.54 -9.83
CA CYS A 158 -2.07 -1.57 -8.52
C CYS A 158 -2.93 -2.25 -7.46
N GLY A 159 -4.24 -2.09 -7.51
CA GLY A 159 -5.18 -2.77 -6.61
C GLY A 159 -5.12 -4.30 -6.70
N ILE A 160 -4.86 -4.85 -7.88
CA ILE A 160 -4.65 -6.31 -8.05
C ILE A 160 -3.39 -6.75 -7.30
N PHE A 161 -2.29 -6.02 -7.46
CA PHE A 161 -1.02 -6.36 -6.79
C PHE A 161 -1.10 -6.17 -5.27
N TYR A 162 -1.82 -5.15 -4.77
CA TYR A 162 -2.09 -5.02 -3.33
C TYR A 162 -2.94 -6.18 -2.80
N ALA A 163 -3.96 -6.61 -3.54
CA ALA A 163 -4.75 -7.77 -3.13
C ALA A 163 -3.90 -9.05 -3.05
N LEU A 164 -3.03 -9.29 -4.04
CA LEU A 164 -2.08 -10.40 -4.02
C LEU A 164 -1.14 -10.32 -2.82
N GLN A 165 -0.60 -9.15 -2.51
CA GLN A 165 0.29 -8.93 -1.37
C GLN A 165 -0.43 -9.20 -0.04
N ILE A 166 -1.64 -8.66 0.17
CA ILE A 166 -2.41 -8.84 1.40
C ILE A 166 -2.74 -10.31 1.66
N VAL A 167 -3.21 -11.04 0.63
CA VAL A 167 -3.55 -12.46 0.76
C VAL A 167 -2.30 -13.32 0.94
N ALA A 168 -1.20 -12.98 0.29
CA ALA A 168 0.07 -13.68 0.47
C ALA A 168 0.64 -13.50 1.88
N VAL A 169 0.51 -12.30 2.48
CA VAL A 169 0.88 -12.05 3.87
C VAL A 169 0.00 -12.87 4.83
N GLU A 170 -1.31 -12.89 4.64
CA GLU A 170 -2.21 -13.72 5.45
C GLU A 170 -1.79 -15.21 5.41
N LYS A 171 -1.52 -15.72 4.20
CA LYS A 171 -1.22 -17.15 4.00
C LYS A 171 0.12 -17.58 4.58
N TRP A 172 1.15 -16.77 4.42
CA TRP A 172 2.54 -17.21 4.66
C TRP A 172 3.19 -16.61 5.90
N CYS A 173 2.62 -15.55 6.49
CA CYS A 173 3.28 -14.83 7.58
C CYS A 173 2.66 -15.08 8.96
N SER A 174 1.70 -16.02 9.08
CA SER A 174 1.05 -16.35 10.36
C SER A 174 2.03 -16.74 11.46
N ASP A 175 3.06 -17.49 11.12
CA ASP A 175 4.09 -18.01 12.02
C ASP A 175 5.43 -17.25 11.92
N LEU A 176 5.54 -16.23 11.06
CA LEU A 176 6.74 -15.42 10.90
C LEU A 176 6.72 -14.19 11.81
N ASP A 177 7.91 -13.68 12.11
CA ASP A 177 8.04 -12.34 12.72
C ASP A 177 7.72 -11.29 11.67
N VAL A 178 6.70 -10.49 11.95
CA VAL A 178 6.16 -9.49 11.01
C VAL A 178 7.19 -8.45 10.63
N ILE A 179 8.02 -8.02 11.57
CA ILE A 179 8.99 -6.94 11.34
C ILE A 179 10.07 -7.41 10.38
N LEU A 180 10.66 -8.58 10.63
CA LEU A 180 11.70 -9.12 9.75
C LEU A 180 11.14 -9.40 8.35
N HIS A 181 9.92 -9.95 8.26
CA HIS A 181 9.25 -10.15 6.98
C HIS A 181 9.06 -8.82 6.22
N THR A 182 8.61 -7.76 6.91
CA THR A 182 8.44 -6.42 6.30
C THR A 182 9.77 -5.84 5.80
N ILE A 183 10.87 -6.06 6.53
CA ILE A 183 12.20 -5.64 6.10
C ILE A 183 12.57 -6.30 4.75
N ILE A 184 12.38 -7.62 4.64
CA ILE A 184 12.70 -8.35 3.39
C ILE A 184 11.77 -7.91 2.25
N GLN A 185 10.48 -7.66 2.53
CA GLN A 185 9.55 -7.06 1.55
C GLN A 185 10.10 -5.75 0.98
N PHE A 186 10.56 -4.85 1.85
CA PHE A 186 11.05 -3.54 1.42
C PHE A 186 12.35 -3.64 0.62
N PHE A 187 13.28 -4.50 1.00
CA PHE A 187 14.48 -4.73 0.19
C PHE A 187 14.12 -5.26 -1.19
N THR A 188 13.18 -6.20 -1.28
CA THR A 188 12.75 -6.74 -2.59
C THR A 188 12.07 -5.66 -3.44
N ALA A 189 11.16 -4.88 -2.85
CA ALA A 189 10.50 -3.78 -3.54
C ALA A 189 11.53 -2.72 -4.00
N PHE A 190 12.52 -2.41 -3.16
CA PHE A 190 13.63 -1.53 -3.55
C PHE A 190 14.38 -2.08 -4.76
N PHE A 191 14.81 -3.34 -4.77
CA PHE A 191 15.57 -3.90 -5.89
C PHE A 191 14.77 -3.86 -7.20
N ILE A 192 13.47 -4.14 -7.15
CA ILE A 192 12.60 -4.03 -8.34
C ILE A 192 12.56 -2.58 -8.83
N CYS A 193 12.24 -1.63 -7.96
CA CYS A 193 12.20 -0.22 -8.32
C CYS A 193 13.56 0.30 -8.82
N PHE A 194 14.66 -0.20 -8.24
CA PHE A 194 16.02 0.18 -8.63
C PHE A 194 16.37 -0.28 -10.04
N ILE A 195 15.94 -1.49 -10.45
CA ILE A 195 16.11 -1.97 -11.84
C ILE A 195 15.40 -1.02 -12.81
N PHE A 196 14.16 -0.60 -12.51
CA PHE A 196 13.45 0.36 -13.35
C PHE A 196 14.09 1.75 -13.31
N PHE A 197 14.58 2.18 -12.17
CA PHE A 197 15.25 3.48 -12.03
C PHE A 197 16.49 3.55 -12.93
N ILE A 198 17.40 2.59 -12.85
CA ILE A 198 18.63 2.62 -13.64
C ILE A 198 18.40 2.43 -15.14
N SER A 199 17.26 1.85 -15.54
CA SER A 199 16.93 1.62 -16.96
C SER A 199 16.19 2.77 -17.62
N SER A 200 15.51 3.65 -16.85
CA SER A 200 14.58 4.63 -17.45
C SER A 200 14.63 6.03 -16.85
N GLU A 201 15.31 6.24 -15.72
CA GLU A 201 15.37 7.55 -15.05
C GLU A 201 16.82 7.97 -14.77
N SER A 202 17.00 9.25 -14.53
CA SER A 202 18.26 9.84 -14.06
C SER A 202 18.10 10.40 -12.67
N PHE A 203 19.20 10.57 -11.94
CA PHE A 203 19.18 11.23 -10.63
C PHE A 203 18.64 12.66 -10.77
N PRO A 204 17.75 13.11 -9.86
CA PRO A 204 17.25 14.48 -9.88
C PRO A 204 18.42 15.46 -9.66
N LYS A 205 18.47 16.53 -10.44
CA LYS A 205 19.53 17.55 -10.35
C LYS A 205 19.38 18.45 -9.11
N HIS A 206 18.16 18.58 -8.63
CA HIS A 206 17.81 19.39 -7.47
C HIS A 206 16.71 18.70 -6.69
N ILE A 207 16.75 18.78 -5.37
CA ILE A 207 15.70 18.30 -4.47
C ILE A 207 15.42 19.42 -3.49
N SER A 208 14.22 19.96 -3.51
CA SER A 208 13.81 21.01 -2.59
C SER A 208 13.71 20.51 -1.14
N THR A 209 13.82 21.41 -0.18
CA THR A 209 13.60 21.08 1.24
C THR A 209 12.21 20.48 1.48
N GLY A 210 11.19 20.97 0.74
CA GLY A 210 9.84 20.42 0.81
C GLY A 210 9.79 18.95 0.39
N SER A 211 10.44 18.59 -0.73
CA SER A 211 10.53 17.21 -1.20
C SER A 211 11.32 16.32 -0.25
N VAL A 212 12.39 16.83 0.40
CA VAL A 212 13.12 16.08 1.43
C VAL A 212 12.22 15.79 2.64
N LEU A 213 11.48 16.77 3.15
CA LEU A 213 10.54 16.57 4.26
C LEU A 213 9.43 15.58 3.90
N SER A 214 8.89 15.67 2.68
CA SER A 214 7.93 14.72 2.14
C SER A 214 8.50 13.29 2.10
N LEU A 215 9.73 13.12 1.61
CA LEU A 215 10.41 11.82 1.59
C LEU A 215 10.62 11.24 2.99
N VAL A 216 11.01 12.06 3.97
CA VAL A 216 11.16 11.64 5.37
C VAL A 216 9.82 11.17 5.94
N TYR A 217 8.75 11.95 5.74
CA TYR A 217 7.40 11.58 6.18
C TYR A 217 6.94 10.28 5.53
N VAL A 218 7.05 10.20 4.22
CA VAL A 218 6.61 9.02 3.44
C VAL A 218 7.41 7.78 3.82
N THR A 219 8.70 7.90 4.06
CA THR A 219 9.57 6.78 4.43
C THR A 219 9.27 6.27 5.85
N ALA A 220 9.28 7.17 6.83
CA ALA A 220 9.17 6.77 8.24
C ALA A 220 7.74 6.39 8.63
N PHE A 221 6.76 7.21 8.28
CA PHE A 221 5.38 7.02 8.72
C PHE A 221 4.55 6.23 7.70
N VAL A 222 4.48 6.69 6.45
CA VAL A 222 3.61 6.09 5.42
C VAL A 222 4.12 4.69 5.01
N THR A 223 5.44 4.46 5.01
CA THR A 223 6.01 3.17 4.62
C THR A 223 6.38 2.33 5.83
N ALA A 224 7.40 2.71 6.60
CA ALA A 224 7.93 1.84 7.65
C ALA A 224 6.87 1.54 8.73
N LEU A 225 6.24 2.56 9.32
CA LEU A 225 5.27 2.38 10.39
C LEU A 225 3.98 1.72 9.92
N CYS A 226 3.37 2.23 8.81
CA CYS A 226 2.08 1.73 8.35
C CYS A 226 2.14 0.28 7.85
N PHE A 227 3.23 -0.14 7.18
CA PHE A 227 3.36 -1.55 6.76
C PHE A 227 3.60 -2.49 7.94
N VAL A 228 4.31 -2.08 8.99
CA VAL A 228 4.38 -2.85 10.22
C VAL A 228 2.98 -2.97 10.84
N PHE A 229 2.22 -1.89 10.91
CA PHE A 229 0.84 -1.90 11.41
C PHE A 229 -0.08 -2.76 10.56
N MET A 230 -0.02 -2.63 9.23
CA MET A 230 -0.81 -3.45 8.30
C MET A 230 -0.50 -4.94 8.45
N ASN A 231 0.76 -5.32 8.39
CA ASN A 231 1.16 -6.72 8.47
C ASN A 231 0.85 -7.32 9.86
N MET A 232 0.98 -6.53 10.95
CA MET A 232 0.53 -6.92 12.29
C MET A 232 -0.99 -7.06 12.34
N GLY A 233 -1.72 -6.16 11.71
CA GLY A 233 -3.17 -6.20 11.58
C GLY A 233 -3.64 -7.46 10.86
N ILE A 234 -3.07 -7.77 9.70
CA ILE A 234 -3.40 -8.98 8.92
C ILE A 234 -3.10 -10.24 9.73
N LYS A 235 -1.98 -10.28 10.46
CA LYS A 235 -1.60 -11.44 11.30
C LYS A 235 -2.63 -11.75 12.39
N HIS A 236 -3.33 -10.74 12.92
CA HIS A 236 -4.27 -10.89 14.05
C HIS A 236 -5.75 -10.70 13.66
N THR A 237 -6.04 -10.61 12.35
CA THR A 237 -7.38 -10.56 11.77
C THR A 237 -7.44 -11.49 10.56
N THR A 238 -8.23 -11.15 9.54
CA THR A 238 -8.25 -11.84 8.24
C THR A 238 -7.92 -10.85 7.14
N ALA A 239 -7.44 -11.32 5.98
CA ALA A 239 -7.19 -10.47 4.81
C ALA A 239 -8.44 -9.66 4.44
N SER A 240 -9.61 -10.31 4.42
CA SER A 240 -10.88 -9.62 4.10
C SER A 240 -11.24 -8.53 5.12
N SER A 241 -11.13 -8.80 6.43
CA SER A 241 -11.39 -7.77 7.45
C SER A 241 -10.37 -6.65 7.40
N SER A 242 -9.11 -6.98 7.16
CA SER A 242 -8.03 -6.00 7.04
C SER A 242 -8.25 -5.09 5.84
N SER A 243 -8.57 -5.64 4.67
CA SER A 243 -8.79 -4.87 3.45
C SER A 243 -9.98 -3.91 3.57
N LEU A 244 -11.07 -4.33 4.25
CA LEU A 244 -12.21 -3.45 4.50
C LEU A 244 -11.88 -2.26 5.42
N ILE A 245 -11.03 -2.47 6.45
CA ILE A 245 -10.60 -1.35 7.31
C ILE A 245 -9.65 -0.43 6.54
N LEU A 246 -8.70 -1.00 5.80
CA LEU A 246 -7.74 -0.23 5.02
C LEU A 246 -8.42 0.55 3.88
N CYS A 247 -9.56 0.09 3.35
CA CYS A 247 -10.34 0.80 2.35
C CYS A 247 -10.74 2.22 2.80
N LEU A 248 -10.79 2.49 4.12
CA LEU A 248 -11.01 3.83 4.65
C LEU A 248 -9.93 4.83 4.21
N GLU A 249 -8.78 4.37 3.71
CA GLU A 249 -7.76 5.25 3.12
C GLU A 249 -8.32 6.11 1.97
N SER A 250 -9.29 5.59 1.20
CA SER A 250 -9.93 6.35 0.14
C SER A 250 -10.76 7.51 0.70
N VAL A 251 -11.47 7.29 1.81
CA VAL A 251 -12.24 8.35 2.48
C VAL A 251 -11.31 9.46 2.95
N PHE A 252 -10.23 9.10 3.64
CA PHE A 252 -9.23 10.07 4.10
C PHE A 252 -8.47 10.71 2.92
N GLY A 253 -8.16 9.95 1.88
CA GLY A 253 -7.51 10.44 0.67
C GLY A 253 -8.33 11.52 -0.04
N ILE A 254 -9.62 11.26 -0.22
CA ILE A 254 -10.56 12.24 -0.79
C ILE A 254 -10.68 13.47 0.12
N LEU A 255 -10.89 13.28 1.43
CA LEU A 255 -11.01 14.39 2.38
C LEU A 255 -9.76 15.28 2.37
N PHE A 256 -8.58 14.70 2.46
CA PHE A 256 -7.33 15.45 2.41
C PHE A 256 -7.09 16.10 1.03
N SER A 257 -7.46 15.42 -0.07
CA SER A 257 -7.37 15.99 -1.41
C SER A 257 -8.30 17.20 -1.58
N MET A 258 -9.53 17.15 -1.08
CA MET A 258 -10.45 18.28 -1.09
C MET A 258 -9.91 19.48 -0.29
N ILE A 259 -9.32 19.23 0.90
CA ILE A 259 -8.84 20.29 1.80
C ILE A 259 -7.52 20.90 1.30
N PHE A 260 -6.55 20.09 0.89
CA PHE A 260 -5.19 20.53 0.63
C PHE A 260 -4.84 20.63 -0.86
N TYR A 261 -5.50 19.85 -1.71
CA TYR A 261 -5.30 19.88 -3.16
C TYR A 261 -6.44 20.62 -3.90
N HIS A 262 -7.49 21.06 -3.15
CA HIS A 262 -8.67 21.78 -3.66
C HIS A 262 -9.40 21.02 -4.77
N GLU A 263 -9.34 19.69 -4.76
CA GLU A 263 -10.09 18.82 -5.68
C GLU A 263 -11.60 18.92 -5.37
N ARG A 264 -12.41 19.05 -6.42
CA ARG A 264 -13.88 19.19 -6.31
C ARG A 264 -14.60 18.01 -6.96
#